data_5056508fce1e719fcf78c4a2c1765a2a
#
_entry.id   5056508fce1e719fcf78c4a2c1765a2a
#
_cell.length_a   1.000
_cell.length_b   1.000
_cell.length_c   1.000
_cell.angle_alpha   90.00
_cell.angle_beta   90.00
_cell.angle_gamma   90.00
#
_symmetry.space_group_name_H-M   'P 1'
#
loop_
_entity.id
_entity.type
_entity.pdbx_description
1 polymer ?
#
loop_
_entity_poly.entity_id
_entity_poly.type
_entity_poly.pdbx_seq_one_letter_code
_entity_poly.pdbx_strand_id
1 'polypeptide(L)'
;MAGYNLITDDSEALQAYLNNITNSTPLSLEEEKECADTGDWEKLVNANLKFVVTVAKKFQNKGLPLSDLIAEGNVGLIHASRLYKSEYNVKFITYAVWHISEAIRRAIHYKADTVRVPVSQKLTYNKAAKVINKYWQTEDRPPSDEELEEATGKTMKQINGAINAKKVCMSLDTPLGNNDDDGDSTLVDIVKNNNSPLADNNIEQSYKINVINKVLNGLSNKEHDIIILCYGFTGQEYTPELISPLFGCTPERIRQIRKEAIKKLRKRKILKNI
;
A
#
# COMPACT_ATOMS: atom_id res chain seq x y z
N MET A 1 1.69 -18.85 -17.09
CA MET A 1 2.49 -17.60 -17.12
C MET A 1 1.57 -16.52 -17.65
N ALA A 2 0.88 -15.80 -16.76
CA ALA A 2 0.06 -14.68 -17.16
C ALA A 2 1.01 -13.51 -17.46
N GLY A 3 1.16 -13.22 -18.76
CA GLY A 3 1.88 -12.05 -19.21
C GLY A 3 1.13 -10.81 -18.74
N TYR A 4 1.74 -10.05 -17.83
CA TYR A 4 1.40 -8.66 -17.66
C TYR A 4 1.67 -8.00 -19.02
N ASN A 5 0.63 -7.71 -19.77
CA ASN A 5 0.66 -6.64 -20.75
C ASN A 5 0.85 -5.35 -19.94
N LEU A 6 2.09 -5.12 -19.53
CA LEU A 6 2.53 -3.81 -19.12
C LEU A 6 2.21 -2.89 -20.30
N ILE A 7 1.30 -2.01 -20.06
CA ILE A 7 0.99 -0.81 -20.79
C ILE A 7 2.23 -0.46 -21.61
N THR A 8 2.20 -0.79 -22.88
CA THR A 8 3.06 -0.18 -23.86
C THR A 8 2.57 1.26 -23.95
N ASP A 9 2.87 2.02 -22.91
CA ASP A 9 2.77 3.45 -22.93
C ASP A 9 3.94 3.93 -23.78
N ASP A 10 3.89 3.60 -25.07
CA ASP A 10 4.58 4.33 -26.12
C ASP A 10 3.88 5.68 -26.23
N SER A 11 3.90 6.41 -25.11
CA SER A 11 3.34 7.73 -25.04
C SER A 11 4.10 8.57 -26.05
N GLU A 12 3.37 9.39 -26.80
CA GLU A 12 3.93 10.41 -27.68
C GLU A 12 5.06 11.19 -26.98
N ALA A 13 4.94 11.35 -25.65
CA ALA A 13 5.93 11.95 -24.78
C ALA A 13 7.27 11.19 -24.77
N LEU A 14 7.26 9.85 -24.69
CA LEU A 14 8.51 9.06 -24.75
C LEU A 14 9.17 9.15 -26.11
N GLN A 15 8.37 9.10 -27.19
CA GLN A 15 8.91 9.26 -28.55
C GLN A 15 9.47 10.65 -28.78
N ALA A 16 8.78 11.71 -28.33
CA ALA A 16 9.28 13.09 -28.39
C ALA A 16 10.60 13.23 -27.60
N TYR A 17 10.69 12.65 -26.42
CA TYR A 17 11.92 12.63 -25.62
C TYR A 17 13.07 11.93 -26.38
N LEU A 18 12.81 10.73 -26.92
CA LEU A 18 13.82 9.98 -27.68
C LEU A 18 14.32 10.76 -28.92
N ASN A 19 13.41 11.43 -29.63
CA ASN A 19 13.77 12.28 -30.77
C ASN A 19 14.66 13.45 -30.34
N ASN A 20 14.35 14.10 -29.23
CA ASN A 20 15.15 15.22 -28.72
C ASN A 20 16.57 14.81 -28.35
N ILE A 21 16.77 13.65 -27.70
CA ILE A 21 18.10 13.17 -27.32
C ILE A 21 18.88 12.61 -28.49
N THR A 22 18.25 12.32 -29.65
CA THR A 22 18.94 11.77 -30.83
C THR A 22 20.01 12.70 -31.35
N ASN A 23 19.88 14.00 -31.18
CA ASN A 23 20.83 15.01 -31.65
C ASN A 23 22.03 15.24 -30.70
N SER A 24 22.07 14.61 -29.52
CA SER A 24 23.20 14.78 -28.60
C SER A 24 24.43 14.04 -29.12
N THR A 25 25.57 14.73 -29.16
CA THR A 25 26.89 14.18 -29.51
C THR A 25 27.66 13.80 -28.26
N PRO A 26 28.32 12.63 -28.22
CA PRO A 26 29.16 12.27 -27.09
C PRO A 26 30.39 13.18 -27.01
N LEU A 27 30.79 13.53 -25.77
CA LEU A 27 31.96 14.34 -25.52
C LEU A 27 33.25 13.51 -25.59
N SER A 28 34.39 14.17 -25.96
CA SER A 28 35.73 13.61 -25.81
C SER A 28 36.13 13.56 -24.32
N LEU A 29 37.18 12.78 -24.00
CA LEU A 29 37.67 12.68 -22.61
C LEU A 29 38.20 14.04 -22.09
N GLU A 30 38.74 14.86 -22.97
CA GLU A 30 39.26 16.19 -22.65
C GLU A 30 38.12 17.16 -22.33
N GLU A 31 37.09 17.16 -23.17
CA GLU A 31 35.86 17.95 -22.93
C GLU A 31 35.12 17.53 -21.67
N GLU A 32 35.06 16.22 -21.34
CA GLU A 32 34.48 15.73 -20.10
C GLU A 32 35.23 16.28 -18.87
N LYS A 33 36.56 16.35 -18.93
CA LYS A 33 37.39 16.92 -17.86
C LYS A 33 37.20 18.44 -17.74
N GLU A 34 37.17 19.16 -18.85
CA GLU A 34 36.88 20.59 -18.85
C GLU A 34 35.52 20.90 -18.25
N CYS A 35 34.49 20.13 -18.62
CA CYS A 35 33.16 20.27 -18.04
C CYS A 35 33.14 19.99 -16.50
N ALA A 36 33.94 19.02 -16.05
CA ALA A 36 34.04 18.72 -14.60
C ALA A 36 34.76 19.86 -13.84
N ASP A 37 35.82 20.45 -14.43
CA ASP A 37 36.60 21.53 -13.82
C ASP A 37 35.85 22.87 -13.83
N THR A 38 35.12 23.17 -14.90
CA THR A 38 34.32 24.39 -15.05
C THR A 38 32.97 24.31 -14.32
N GLY A 39 32.53 23.10 -13.94
CA GLY A 39 31.21 22.87 -13.29
C GLY A 39 30.03 22.92 -14.28
N ASP A 40 30.29 22.70 -15.59
CA ASP A 40 29.23 22.64 -16.61
C ASP A 40 28.58 21.26 -16.66
N TRP A 41 27.76 21.01 -15.58
CA TRP A 41 27.05 19.74 -15.41
C TRP A 41 25.99 19.50 -16.49
N GLU A 42 25.38 20.56 -17.02
CA GLU A 42 24.31 20.46 -18.02
C GLU A 42 24.83 19.88 -19.32
N LYS A 43 25.97 20.36 -19.81
CA LYS A 43 26.62 19.85 -21.02
C LYS A 43 27.02 18.38 -20.86
N LEU A 44 27.59 18.03 -19.70
CA LEU A 44 27.99 16.67 -19.37
C LEU A 44 26.79 15.71 -19.33
N VAL A 45 25.67 16.11 -18.71
CA VAL A 45 24.44 15.33 -18.63
C VAL A 45 23.81 15.16 -20.01
N ASN A 46 23.63 16.26 -20.76
CA ASN A 46 22.96 16.25 -22.07
C ASN A 46 23.67 15.34 -23.08
N ALA A 47 25.00 15.32 -23.06
CA ALA A 47 25.80 14.46 -23.95
C ALA A 47 25.60 12.94 -23.65
N ASN A 48 25.17 12.60 -22.42
CA ASN A 48 25.11 11.20 -21.96
C ASN A 48 23.69 10.66 -21.78
N LEU A 49 22.62 11.42 -22.12
CA LEU A 49 21.23 10.97 -21.98
C LEU A 49 20.91 9.69 -22.76
N LYS A 50 21.48 9.51 -23.98
CA LYS A 50 21.31 8.26 -24.75
C LYS A 50 21.79 7.03 -24.01
N PHE A 51 22.85 7.18 -23.23
CA PHE A 51 23.41 6.06 -22.46
C PHE A 51 22.46 5.61 -21.35
N VAL A 52 21.75 6.56 -20.71
CA VAL A 52 20.73 6.23 -19.70
C VAL A 52 19.66 5.31 -20.28
N VAL A 53 19.17 5.59 -21.49
CA VAL A 53 18.18 4.74 -22.18
C VAL A 53 18.71 3.32 -22.37
N THR A 54 19.99 3.18 -22.76
CA THR A 54 20.62 1.87 -22.92
C THR A 54 20.72 1.09 -21.62
N VAL A 55 20.99 1.78 -20.51
CA VAL A 55 21.01 1.16 -19.17
C VAL A 55 19.60 0.83 -18.71
N ALA A 56 18.62 1.75 -18.87
CA ALA A 56 17.23 1.55 -18.47
C ALA A 56 16.56 0.34 -19.16
N LYS A 57 16.87 0.10 -20.45
CA LYS A 57 16.39 -1.07 -21.19
C LYS A 57 16.76 -2.40 -20.54
N LYS A 58 17.88 -2.51 -19.81
CA LYS A 58 18.27 -3.73 -19.08
C LYS A 58 17.40 -4.00 -17.86
N PHE A 59 16.63 -3.02 -17.41
CA PHE A 59 15.75 -3.11 -16.24
C PHE A 59 14.27 -3.19 -16.61
N GLN A 60 13.91 -3.29 -17.89
CA GLN A 60 12.53 -3.49 -18.33
C GLN A 60 11.91 -4.76 -17.72
N ASN A 61 10.58 -4.80 -17.66
CA ASN A 61 9.78 -5.93 -17.14
C ASN A 61 9.99 -6.21 -15.64
N LYS A 62 10.40 -5.20 -14.87
CA LYS A 62 10.59 -5.30 -13.40
C LYS A 62 9.56 -4.51 -12.60
N GLY A 63 8.40 -4.22 -13.20
CA GLY A 63 7.27 -3.56 -12.52
C GLY A 63 7.21 -2.03 -12.69
N LEU A 64 8.14 -1.43 -13.46
CA LEU A 64 8.07 -0.02 -13.84
C LEU A 64 8.10 0.14 -15.37
N PRO A 65 7.37 1.11 -15.93
CA PRO A 65 7.42 1.45 -17.35
C PRO A 65 8.78 2.03 -17.73
N LEU A 66 9.13 1.95 -19.01
CA LEU A 66 10.45 2.40 -19.51
C LEU A 66 10.64 3.91 -19.29
N SER A 67 9.60 4.71 -19.44
CA SER A 67 9.60 6.16 -19.19
C SER A 67 10.09 6.48 -17.76
N ASP A 68 9.54 5.78 -16.76
CA ASP A 68 9.93 5.98 -15.37
C ASP A 68 11.34 5.51 -15.06
N LEU A 69 11.75 4.37 -15.67
CA LEU A 69 13.14 3.89 -15.55
C LEU A 69 14.15 4.88 -16.12
N ILE A 70 13.83 5.52 -17.24
CA ILE A 70 14.66 6.56 -17.84
C ILE A 70 14.70 7.80 -16.94
N ALA A 71 13.55 8.25 -16.43
CA ALA A 71 13.46 9.40 -15.55
C ALA A 71 14.33 9.22 -14.29
N GLU A 72 14.20 8.07 -13.62
CA GLU A 72 15.02 7.73 -12.44
C GLU A 72 16.51 7.57 -12.80
N GLY A 73 16.80 7.01 -13.98
CA GLY A 73 18.15 6.93 -14.51
C GLY A 73 18.78 8.29 -14.74
N ASN A 74 18.02 9.26 -15.27
CA ASN A 74 18.46 10.64 -15.45
C ASN A 74 18.77 11.32 -14.10
N VAL A 75 17.96 11.07 -13.07
CA VAL A 75 18.28 11.54 -11.70
C VAL A 75 19.62 10.96 -11.24
N GLY A 76 19.86 9.67 -11.49
CA GLY A 76 21.15 9.04 -11.19
C GLY A 76 22.31 9.64 -11.98
N LEU A 77 22.12 9.98 -13.26
CA LEU A 77 23.12 10.65 -14.11
C LEU A 77 23.45 12.05 -13.59
N ILE A 78 22.43 12.85 -13.21
CA ILE A 78 22.62 14.19 -12.62
C ILE A 78 23.38 14.10 -11.29
N HIS A 79 23.06 13.09 -10.47
CA HIS A 79 23.81 12.88 -9.23
C HIS A 79 25.27 12.52 -9.52
N ALA A 80 25.51 11.66 -10.49
CA ALA A 80 26.87 11.28 -10.90
C ALA A 80 27.66 12.47 -11.45
N SER A 81 27.02 13.37 -12.23
CA SER A 81 27.72 14.52 -12.83
C SER A 81 28.26 15.48 -11.76
N ARG A 82 27.51 15.64 -10.64
CA ARG A 82 27.93 16.52 -9.52
C ARG A 82 29.06 15.94 -8.68
N LEU A 83 29.26 14.62 -8.71
CA LEU A 83 30.30 13.91 -7.95
C LEU A 83 31.52 13.56 -8.77
N TYR A 84 31.42 13.65 -10.10
CA TYR A 84 32.53 13.33 -11.01
C TYR A 84 33.64 14.36 -10.88
N LYS A 85 34.89 13.86 -10.83
CA LYS A 85 36.11 14.69 -10.76
C LYS A 85 37.04 14.35 -11.92
N SER A 86 37.68 15.36 -12.47
CA SER A 86 38.68 15.24 -13.52
C SER A 86 39.89 14.34 -13.17
N GLU A 87 40.16 14.22 -11.84
CA GLU A 87 41.25 13.41 -11.28
C GLU A 87 41.10 11.90 -11.57
N TYR A 88 39.90 11.41 -11.83
CA TYR A 88 39.61 9.96 -11.97
C TYR A 88 40.20 9.36 -13.27
N ASN A 89 40.56 10.16 -14.22
CA ASN A 89 41.22 9.77 -15.51
C ASN A 89 40.48 8.65 -16.25
N VAL A 90 39.18 8.49 -16.06
CA VAL A 90 38.25 7.54 -16.70
C VAL A 90 37.13 8.31 -17.38
N LYS A 91 36.54 7.75 -18.42
CA LYS A 91 35.34 8.37 -19.03
C LYS A 91 34.20 8.50 -18.04
N PHE A 92 33.47 9.59 -18.11
CA PHE A 92 32.32 9.87 -17.25
C PHE A 92 31.29 8.73 -17.27
N ILE A 93 31.02 8.14 -18.43
CA ILE A 93 30.09 6.99 -18.57
C ILE A 93 30.48 5.82 -17.66
N THR A 94 31.77 5.51 -17.53
CA THR A 94 32.25 4.40 -16.69
C THR A 94 31.94 4.63 -15.21
N TYR A 95 32.02 5.87 -14.78
CA TYR A 95 31.65 6.28 -13.43
C TYR A 95 30.13 6.35 -13.25
N ALA A 96 29.42 6.96 -14.20
CA ALA A 96 27.99 7.23 -14.13
C ALA A 96 27.13 5.96 -14.13
N VAL A 97 27.57 4.88 -14.80
CA VAL A 97 26.79 3.63 -14.92
C VAL A 97 26.36 3.04 -13.57
N TRP A 98 27.21 3.18 -12.57
CA TRP A 98 26.92 2.69 -11.22
C TRP A 98 25.83 3.51 -10.57
N HIS A 99 25.89 4.84 -10.66
CA HIS A 99 24.89 5.75 -10.11
C HIS A 99 23.53 5.62 -10.81
N ILE A 100 23.54 5.51 -12.15
CA ILE A 100 22.33 5.27 -12.95
C ILE A 100 21.69 3.95 -12.55
N SER A 101 22.46 2.86 -12.50
CA SER A 101 21.95 1.53 -12.17
C SER A 101 21.41 1.47 -10.73
N GLU A 102 22.06 2.16 -9.81
CA GLU A 102 21.64 2.21 -8.41
C GLU A 102 20.35 3.03 -8.25
N ALA A 103 20.22 4.17 -8.93
CA ALA A 103 19.02 4.97 -8.93
C ALA A 103 17.82 4.18 -9.48
N ILE A 104 18.00 3.49 -10.62
CA ILE A 104 16.98 2.63 -11.22
C ILE A 104 16.61 1.47 -10.27
N ARG A 105 17.56 0.76 -9.65
CA ARG A 105 17.27 -0.32 -8.70
C ARG A 105 16.51 0.20 -7.49
N ARG A 106 16.90 1.35 -6.97
CA ARG A 106 16.20 2.00 -5.86
C ARG A 106 14.76 2.32 -6.23
N ALA A 107 14.52 2.90 -7.41
CA ALA A 107 13.18 3.19 -7.90
C ALA A 107 12.33 1.92 -8.02
N ILE A 108 12.86 0.84 -8.59
CA ILE A 108 12.18 -0.46 -8.67
C ILE A 108 11.82 -0.98 -7.28
N HIS A 109 12.73 -0.88 -6.30
CA HIS A 109 12.45 -1.35 -4.95
C HIS A 109 11.34 -0.57 -4.26
N TYR A 110 11.21 0.74 -4.52
CA TYR A 110 10.25 1.59 -3.82
C TYR A 110 8.92 1.77 -4.55
N LYS A 111 8.92 1.71 -5.90
CA LYS A 111 7.78 2.13 -6.73
C LYS A 111 7.16 1.01 -7.56
N ALA A 112 7.84 -0.15 -7.74
CA ALA A 112 7.36 -1.20 -8.64
C ALA A 112 6.14 -1.97 -8.11
N ASP A 113 5.94 -2.05 -6.79
CA ASP A 113 4.81 -2.78 -6.21
C ASP A 113 3.67 -1.83 -5.87
N THR A 114 2.43 -2.23 -6.18
CA THR A 114 1.20 -1.49 -5.82
C THR A 114 1.09 -1.30 -4.30
N VAL A 115 1.38 -2.36 -3.52
CA VAL A 115 1.49 -2.29 -2.07
C VAL A 115 2.97 -2.23 -1.71
N ARG A 116 3.39 -1.16 -1.02
CA ARG A 116 4.78 -0.97 -0.65
C ARG A 116 5.28 -2.07 0.30
N VAL A 117 6.29 -2.81 -0.14
CA VAL A 117 6.98 -3.83 0.66
C VAL A 117 8.36 -3.32 1.08
N PRO A 118 8.77 -3.45 2.37
CA PRO A 118 10.11 -3.08 2.82
C PRO A 118 11.22 -3.80 2.03
N VAL A 119 12.31 -3.08 1.74
CA VAL A 119 13.44 -3.61 0.95
C VAL A 119 14.05 -4.88 1.58
N SER A 120 14.12 -4.93 2.92
CA SER A 120 14.61 -6.10 3.65
C SER A 120 13.83 -7.37 3.35
N GLN A 121 12.50 -7.28 3.24
CA GLN A 121 11.64 -8.41 2.87
C GLN A 121 11.83 -8.80 1.41
N LYS A 122 11.94 -7.83 0.49
CA LYS A 122 12.26 -8.11 -0.92
C LYS A 122 13.59 -8.84 -1.09
N LEU A 123 14.62 -8.41 -0.35
CA LEU A 123 15.92 -9.06 -0.38
C LEU A 123 15.87 -10.49 0.18
N THR A 124 15.12 -10.70 1.28
CA THR A 124 14.90 -12.03 1.86
C THR A 124 14.17 -12.94 0.86
N TYR A 125 13.08 -12.45 0.25
CA TYR A 125 12.39 -13.18 -0.81
C TYR A 125 13.31 -13.56 -1.98
N ASN A 126 14.09 -12.60 -2.50
CA ASN A 126 14.98 -12.85 -3.63
C ASN A 126 16.08 -13.86 -3.29
N LYS A 127 16.58 -13.88 -2.05
CA LYS A 127 17.53 -14.91 -1.58
C LYS A 127 16.85 -16.28 -1.53
N ALA A 128 15.68 -16.37 -0.90
CA ALA A 128 14.93 -17.60 -0.82
C ALA A 128 14.56 -18.16 -2.21
N ALA A 129 14.07 -17.30 -3.11
CA ALA A 129 13.74 -17.71 -4.48
C ALA A 129 14.97 -18.24 -5.26
N LYS A 130 16.15 -17.64 -5.07
CA LYS A 130 17.39 -18.16 -5.69
C LYS A 130 17.76 -19.53 -5.16
N VAL A 131 17.63 -19.77 -3.86
CA VAL A 131 17.90 -21.07 -3.25
C VAL A 131 16.92 -22.12 -3.76
N ILE A 132 15.62 -21.81 -3.75
CA ILE A 132 14.58 -22.70 -4.25
C ILE A 132 14.84 -23.08 -5.73
N ASN A 133 15.12 -22.08 -6.58
CA ASN A 133 15.40 -22.35 -7.99
C ASN A 133 16.68 -23.17 -8.18
N LYS A 134 17.70 -22.99 -7.34
CA LYS A 134 18.92 -23.79 -7.38
C LYS A 134 18.62 -25.26 -7.06
N TYR A 135 17.87 -25.54 -6.00
CA TYR A 135 17.51 -26.93 -5.62
C TYR A 135 16.67 -27.60 -6.71
N TRP A 136 15.71 -26.90 -7.32
CA TRP A 136 14.96 -27.42 -8.46
C TRP A 136 15.85 -27.76 -9.67
N GLN A 137 16.91 -26.99 -9.90
CA GLN A 137 17.83 -27.23 -11.01
C GLN A 137 18.84 -28.36 -10.75
N THR A 138 19.25 -28.55 -9.48
CA THR A 138 20.32 -29.51 -9.12
C THR A 138 19.79 -30.82 -8.57
N GLU A 139 18.70 -30.79 -7.83
CA GLU A 139 18.20 -31.96 -7.08
C GLU A 139 16.77 -32.35 -7.45
N ASP A 140 16.11 -31.58 -8.33
CA ASP A 140 14.72 -31.80 -8.78
C ASP A 140 13.71 -31.93 -7.61
N ARG A 141 14.02 -31.30 -6.48
CA ARG A 141 13.17 -31.24 -5.29
C ARG A 141 13.16 -29.84 -4.67
N PRO A 142 12.12 -29.48 -3.91
CA PRO A 142 12.16 -28.27 -3.10
C PRO A 142 13.15 -28.45 -1.93
N PRO A 143 13.84 -27.37 -1.49
CA PRO A 143 14.67 -27.42 -0.28
C PRO A 143 13.79 -27.62 0.96
N SER A 144 14.34 -28.26 2.00
CA SER A 144 13.71 -28.36 3.32
C SER A 144 13.73 -27.00 4.03
N ASP A 145 12.92 -26.87 5.09
CA ASP A 145 12.88 -25.63 5.90
C ASP A 145 14.24 -25.30 6.52
N GLU A 146 14.95 -26.33 6.99
CA GLU A 146 16.29 -26.22 7.57
C GLU A 146 17.33 -25.77 6.53
N GLU A 147 17.30 -26.36 5.34
CA GLU A 147 18.17 -25.96 4.22
C GLU A 147 17.93 -24.52 3.76
N LEU A 148 16.65 -24.07 3.78
CA LEU A 148 16.30 -22.70 3.48
C LEU A 148 16.81 -21.72 4.55
N GLU A 149 16.67 -22.05 5.82
CA GLU A 149 17.18 -21.24 6.92
C GLU A 149 18.70 -21.11 6.87
N GLU A 150 19.41 -22.22 6.67
CA GLU A 150 20.87 -22.25 6.57
C GLU A 150 21.39 -21.45 5.38
N ALA A 151 20.80 -21.65 4.20
CA ALA A 151 21.23 -20.97 2.97
C ALA A 151 20.89 -19.48 2.96
N THR A 152 19.80 -19.05 3.59
CA THR A 152 19.38 -17.63 3.62
C THR A 152 19.89 -16.85 4.83
N GLY A 153 20.23 -17.56 5.93
CA GLY A 153 20.56 -16.98 7.23
C GLY A 153 19.38 -16.29 7.91
N LYS A 154 18.13 -16.74 7.60
CA LYS A 154 16.88 -16.18 8.12
C LYS A 154 15.97 -17.28 8.64
N THR A 155 15.17 -16.98 9.66
CA THR A 155 14.21 -17.93 10.22
C THR A 155 13.05 -18.16 9.25
N MET A 156 12.43 -19.36 9.25
CA MET A 156 11.27 -19.69 8.40
C MET A 156 10.11 -18.70 8.54
N LYS A 157 9.92 -18.18 9.76
CA LYS A 157 8.92 -17.13 9.99
C LYS A 157 9.19 -15.86 9.15
N GLN A 158 10.45 -15.45 9.03
CA GLN A 158 10.86 -14.29 8.22
C GLN A 158 10.76 -14.59 6.73
N ILE A 159 11.12 -15.80 6.30
CA ILE A 159 11.03 -16.25 4.90
C ILE A 159 9.57 -16.30 4.47
N ASN A 160 8.70 -16.94 5.26
CA ASN A 160 7.27 -17.02 4.98
C ASN A 160 6.61 -15.64 5.00
N GLY A 161 7.02 -14.75 5.91
CA GLY A 161 6.59 -13.35 5.92
C GLY A 161 6.97 -12.63 4.64
N ALA A 162 8.18 -12.84 4.12
CA ALA A 162 8.65 -12.23 2.88
C ALA A 162 7.94 -12.80 1.62
N ILE A 163 7.64 -14.10 1.59
CA ILE A 163 6.87 -14.75 0.51
C ILE A 163 5.44 -14.21 0.49
N ASN A 164 4.80 -14.11 1.66
CA ASN A 164 3.44 -13.59 1.76
C ASN A 164 3.33 -12.09 1.42
N ALA A 165 4.36 -11.31 1.74
CA ALA A 165 4.40 -9.88 1.42
C ALA A 165 4.51 -9.61 -0.09
N LYS A 166 5.10 -10.54 -0.86
CA LYS A 166 5.25 -10.42 -2.32
C LYS A 166 4.10 -11.04 -3.11
N LYS A 167 2.90 -11.09 -2.56
CA LYS A 167 1.73 -11.52 -3.32
C LYS A 167 1.45 -10.52 -4.44
N VAL A 168 1.20 -11.05 -5.64
CA VAL A 168 0.85 -10.24 -6.81
C VAL A 168 -0.58 -9.73 -6.63
N CYS A 169 -0.77 -8.41 -6.77
CA CYS A 169 -2.10 -7.82 -6.81
C CYS A 169 -2.76 -8.16 -8.15
N MET A 170 -4.03 -8.54 -8.09
CA MET A 170 -4.86 -8.80 -9.28
C MET A 170 -5.72 -7.56 -9.55
N SER A 171 -5.90 -7.21 -10.82
CA SER A 171 -6.79 -6.09 -11.18
C SER A 171 -8.24 -6.48 -10.90
N LEU A 172 -9.01 -5.53 -10.36
CA LEU A 172 -10.45 -5.69 -10.18
C LEU A 172 -11.21 -5.62 -11.50
N ASP A 173 -10.61 -5.02 -12.53
CA ASP A 173 -11.20 -4.93 -13.88
C ASP A 173 -10.95 -6.20 -14.73
N THR A 174 -10.35 -7.24 -14.13
CA THR A 174 -10.14 -8.50 -14.84
C THR A 174 -11.48 -9.13 -15.18
N PRO A 175 -11.76 -9.43 -16.48
CA PRO A 175 -12.99 -10.09 -16.89
C PRO A 175 -13.07 -11.52 -16.32
N LEU A 176 -14.27 -11.95 -15.93
CA LEU A 176 -14.52 -13.22 -15.26
C LEU A 176 -14.87 -14.38 -16.23
N GLY A 177 -15.24 -14.09 -17.45
CA GLY A 177 -15.68 -15.09 -18.44
C GLY A 177 -14.63 -15.41 -19.50
N ASN A 178 -14.57 -16.68 -19.88
CA ASN A 178 -13.80 -17.13 -21.05
C ASN A 178 -14.66 -17.15 -22.33
N ASN A 179 -15.94 -16.79 -22.25
CA ASN A 179 -16.88 -16.88 -23.37
C ASN A 179 -17.42 -15.50 -23.73
N ASP A 180 -17.49 -15.25 -25.02
CA ASP A 180 -17.92 -14.00 -25.67
C ASP A 180 -19.37 -13.57 -25.37
N ASP A 181 -20.17 -14.38 -24.69
CA ASP A 181 -21.60 -14.14 -24.44
C ASP A 181 -21.93 -13.47 -23.08
N ASP A 182 -21.03 -13.50 -22.08
CA ASP A 182 -21.24 -12.84 -20.76
C ASP A 182 -20.27 -11.63 -20.55
N GLY A 183 -20.01 -10.92 -21.60
CA GLY A 183 -18.85 -10.09 -21.90
C GLY A 183 -18.50 -8.93 -20.98
N ASP A 184 -19.27 -8.58 -19.94
CA ASP A 184 -19.01 -7.36 -19.16
C ASP A 184 -18.81 -7.57 -17.64
N SER A 185 -18.89 -8.79 -17.13
CA SER A 185 -18.71 -9.02 -15.70
C SER A 185 -17.23 -9.01 -15.32
N THR A 186 -16.87 -8.14 -14.39
CA THR A 186 -15.52 -7.97 -13.88
C THR A 186 -15.39 -8.51 -12.45
N LEU A 187 -14.15 -8.68 -11.98
CA LEU A 187 -13.89 -9.17 -10.61
C LEU A 187 -14.49 -8.23 -9.55
N VAL A 188 -14.61 -6.93 -9.85
CA VAL A 188 -15.21 -5.95 -8.94
C VAL A 188 -16.69 -6.25 -8.64
N ASP A 189 -17.43 -6.83 -9.59
CA ASP A 189 -18.86 -7.12 -9.45
C ASP A 189 -19.14 -8.24 -8.44
N ILE A 190 -18.16 -9.12 -8.23
CA ILE A 190 -18.25 -10.23 -7.24
C ILE A 190 -17.82 -9.78 -5.84
N VAL A 191 -16.98 -8.76 -5.71
CA VAL A 191 -16.45 -8.33 -4.42
C VAL A 191 -17.56 -7.74 -3.56
N LYS A 192 -17.91 -8.45 -2.48
CA LYS A 192 -18.93 -8.00 -1.53
C LYS A 192 -18.48 -6.70 -0.83
N ASN A 193 -19.35 -5.70 -0.84
CA ASN A 193 -19.18 -4.49 -0.02
C ASN A 193 -19.56 -4.78 1.44
N ASN A 194 -18.58 -4.98 2.31
CA ASN A 194 -18.81 -5.24 3.73
C ASN A 194 -19.28 -4.01 4.51
N ASN A 195 -19.13 -2.80 3.97
CA ASN A 195 -19.55 -1.55 4.59
C ASN A 195 -20.99 -1.17 4.21
N SER A 196 -21.57 -1.84 3.22
CA SER A 196 -22.98 -1.63 2.90
C SER A 196 -23.86 -2.36 3.90
N PRO A 197 -24.75 -1.67 4.64
CA PRO A 197 -25.67 -2.32 5.54
C PRO A 197 -26.59 -3.26 4.73
N LEU A 198 -26.81 -4.46 5.24
CA LEU A 198 -27.82 -5.36 4.69
C LEU A 198 -29.17 -4.66 4.69
N ALA A 199 -30.04 -4.95 3.71
CA ALA A 199 -31.36 -4.34 3.60
C ALA A 199 -32.19 -4.47 4.91
N ASP A 200 -32.00 -5.58 5.62
CA ASP A 200 -32.72 -5.88 6.87
C ASP A 200 -32.18 -5.14 8.10
N ASN A 201 -30.92 -4.63 8.04
CA ASN A 201 -30.31 -3.95 9.20
C ASN A 201 -31.13 -2.74 9.69
N ASN A 202 -31.69 -1.96 8.78
CA ASN A 202 -32.49 -0.80 9.12
C ASN A 202 -33.82 -1.22 9.83
N ILE A 203 -34.42 -2.35 9.40
CA ILE A 203 -35.62 -2.90 9.96
C ILE A 203 -35.32 -3.43 11.36
N GLU A 204 -34.25 -4.21 11.53
CA GLU A 204 -33.82 -4.71 12.84
C GLU A 204 -33.49 -3.60 13.83
N GLN A 205 -32.77 -2.56 13.38
CA GLN A 205 -32.48 -1.40 14.23
C GLN A 205 -33.76 -0.66 14.65
N SER A 206 -34.66 -0.41 13.70
CA SER A 206 -35.96 0.23 14.00
C SER A 206 -36.79 -0.60 14.96
N TYR A 207 -36.81 -1.92 14.80
CA TYR A 207 -37.46 -2.83 15.72
C TYR A 207 -36.85 -2.76 17.12
N LYS A 208 -35.54 -2.82 17.26
CA LYS A 208 -34.80 -2.70 18.52
C LYS A 208 -35.10 -1.38 19.22
N ILE A 209 -35.09 -0.26 18.49
CA ILE A 209 -35.42 1.07 19.01
C ILE A 209 -36.87 1.09 19.52
N ASN A 210 -37.82 0.58 18.74
CA ASN A 210 -39.22 0.54 19.13
C ASN A 210 -39.47 -0.31 20.39
N VAL A 211 -38.78 -1.45 20.50
CA VAL A 211 -38.87 -2.29 21.70
C VAL A 211 -38.27 -1.59 22.92
N ILE A 212 -37.10 -0.94 22.77
CA ILE A 212 -36.49 -0.18 23.86
C ILE A 212 -37.42 0.95 24.32
N ASN A 213 -37.99 1.70 23.40
CA ASN A 213 -38.94 2.79 23.75
C ASN A 213 -40.17 2.27 24.47
N LYS A 214 -40.77 1.15 24.04
CA LYS A 214 -41.89 0.51 24.73
C LYS A 214 -41.54 0.08 26.16
N VAL A 215 -40.31 -0.41 26.35
CA VAL A 215 -39.87 -0.85 27.68
C VAL A 215 -39.54 0.34 28.58
N LEU A 216 -38.96 1.42 28.04
CA LEU A 216 -38.68 2.65 28.77
C LEU A 216 -39.97 3.36 29.21
N ASN A 217 -40.99 3.43 28.35
CA ASN A 217 -42.32 4.01 28.70
C ASN A 217 -43.02 3.31 29.87
N GLY A 218 -42.58 2.17 30.27
CA GLY A 218 -43.13 1.48 31.44
C GLY A 218 -42.41 1.79 32.76
N LEU A 219 -41.45 2.71 32.76
CA LEU A 219 -40.84 3.27 33.98
C LEU A 219 -41.63 4.47 34.48
N SER A 220 -41.39 4.91 35.72
CA SER A 220 -41.90 6.20 36.17
C SER A 220 -41.23 7.34 35.44
N ASN A 221 -41.90 8.51 35.30
CA ASN A 221 -41.36 9.64 34.56
C ASN A 221 -39.96 10.03 35.05
N LYS A 222 -39.70 10.03 36.35
CA LYS A 222 -38.39 10.34 36.92
C LYS A 222 -37.32 9.29 36.57
N GLU A 223 -37.68 8.00 36.62
CA GLU A 223 -36.76 6.92 36.25
C GLU A 223 -36.45 6.93 34.77
N HIS A 224 -37.44 7.20 33.94
CA HIS A 224 -37.32 7.32 32.50
C HIS A 224 -36.34 8.43 32.11
N ASP A 225 -36.57 9.66 32.61
CA ASP A 225 -35.73 10.82 32.26
C ASP A 225 -34.28 10.65 32.73
N ILE A 226 -34.08 10.09 33.93
CA ILE A 226 -32.73 9.79 34.42
C ILE A 226 -32.02 8.76 33.55
N ILE A 227 -32.73 7.73 33.09
CA ILE A 227 -32.11 6.74 32.17
C ILE A 227 -31.74 7.38 30.83
N ILE A 228 -32.64 8.18 30.24
CA ILE A 228 -32.42 8.85 28.98
C ILE A 228 -31.17 9.75 29.05
N LEU A 229 -31.08 10.55 30.12
CA LEU A 229 -29.93 11.46 30.29
C LEU A 229 -28.64 10.72 30.63
N CYS A 230 -28.68 9.67 31.48
CA CYS A 230 -27.47 8.91 31.82
C CYS A 230 -26.86 8.11 30.65
N TYR A 231 -27.70 7.63 29.72
CA TYR A 231 -27.27 6.81 28.59
C TYR A 231 -27.25 7.55 27.24
N GLY A 232 -27.49 8.85 27.24
CA GLY A 232 -27.37 9.69 26.06
C GLY A 232 -28.35 9.39 24.93
N PHE A 233 -29.57 8.87 25.24
CA PHE A 233 -30.57 8.64 24.18
C PHE A 233 -31.00 9.91 23.46
N THR A 234 -30.69 11.09 24.00
CA THR A 234 -30.90 12.41 23.40
C THR A 234 -29.67 12.97 22.74
N GLY A 235 -28.60 12.17 22.61
CA GLY A 235 -27.34 12.54 21.90
C GLY A 235 -26.16 12.87 22.80
N GLN A 236 -26.40 13.21 24.09
CA GLN A 236 -25.33 13.49 25.04
C GLN A 236 -25.52 12.69 26.32
N GLU A 237 -24.42 12.07 26.82
CA GLU A 237 -24.42 11.37 28.11
C GLU A 237 -24.10 12.39 29.22
N TYR A 238 -24.92 12.35 30.29
CA TYR A 238 -24.73 13.19 31.46
C TYR A 238 -24.29 12.38 32.66
N THR A 239 -23.33 12.90 33.41
CA THR A 239 -22.91 12.27 34.66
C THR A 239 -23.95 12.52 35.78
N PRO A 240 -24.04 11.64 36.79
CA PRO A 240 -24.98 11.84 37.89
C PRO A 240 -24.81 13.19 38.61
N GLU A 241 -23.62 13.74 38.61
CA GLU A 241 -23.29 15.06 39.18
C GLU A 241 -23.97 16.21 38.42
N LEU A 242 -24.06 16.10 37.09
CA LEU A 242 -24.72 17.08 36.21
C LEU A 242 -26.26 16.93 36.24
N ILE A 243 -26.76 15.71 36.45
CA ILE A 243 -28.20 15.43 36.50
C ILE A 243 -28.80 15.83 37.86
N SER A 244 -28.04 15.75 38.95
CA SER A 244 -28.51 16.00 40.31
C SER A 244 -29.18 17.37 40.53
N PRO A 245 -28.66 18.50 40.00
CA PRO A 245 -29.34 19.78 40.16
C PRO A 245 -30.64 19.88 39.37
N LEU A 246 -30.80 19.18 38.25
CA LEU A 246 -32.02 19.18 37.43
C LEU A 246 -33.22 18.52 38.14
N PHE A 247 -32.94 17.50 38.97
CA PHE A 247 -33.99 16.76 39.70
C PHE A 247 -34.07 17.10 41.19
N GLY A 248 -33.24 18.02 41.68
CA GLY A 248 -33.22 18.41 43.10
C GLY A 248 -32.81 17.27 44.03
N CYS A 249 -32.00 16.33 43.59
CA CYS A 249 -31.61 15.14 44.31
C CYS A 249 -30.05 15.08 44.43
N THR A 250 -29.56 14.33 45.43
CA THR A 250 -28.10 14.10 45.53
C THR A 250 -27.60 13.16 44.40
N PRO A 251 -26.35 13.27 43.95
CA PRO A 251 -25.78 12.38 42.94
C PRO A 251 -25.92 10.90 43.31
N GLU A 252 -25.79 10.57 44.58
CA GLU A 252 -25.93 9.19 45.05
C GLU A 252 -27.37 8.70 44.89
N ARG A 253 -28.37 9.58 45.11
CA ARG A 253 -29.77 9.22 44.88
C ARG A 253 -30.06 8.97 43.40
N ILE A 254 -29.44 9.72 42.48
CA ILE A 254 -29.53 9.47 41.04
C ILE A 254 -28.95 8.09 40.71
N ARG A 255 -27.78 7.73 41.27
CA ARG A 255 -27.17 6.39 41.07
C ARG A 255 -28.09 5.28 41.58
N GLN A 256 -28.76 5.46 42.75
CA GLN A 256 -29.73 4.49 43.28
C GLN A 256 -30.92 4.33 42.35
N ILE A 257 -31.55 5.43 41.91
CA ILE A 257 -32.71 5.39 40.99
C ILE A 257 -32.33 4.71 39.68
N ARG A 258 -31.16 5.04 39.11
CA ARG A 258 -30.63 4.37 37.91
C ARG A 258 -30.52 2.85 38.14
N LYS A 259 -29.94 2.41 39.25
CA LYS A 259 -29.75 1.00 39.57
C LYS A 259 -31.13 0.27 39.76
N GLU A 260 -32.09 0.91 40.39
CA GLU A 260 -33.43 0.39 40.54
C GLU A 260 -34.16 0.28 39.19
N ALA A 261 -34.09 1.32 38.37
CA ALA A 261 -34.65 1.33 37.03
C ALA A 261 -34.10 0.20 36.16
N ILE A 262 -32.76 0.02 36.12
CA ILE A 262 -32.13 -1.09 35.40
C ILE A 262 -32.61 -2.45 35.95
N LYS A 263 -32.75 -2.60 37.27
CA LYS A 263 -33.26 -3.85 37.89
C LYS A 263 -34.71 -4.14 37.47
N LYS A 264 -35.55 -3.10 37.36
CA LYS A 264 -36.92 -3.22 36.83
C LYS A 264 -36.95 -3.63 35.37
N LEU A 265 -36.09 -3.00 34.55
CA LEU A 265 -35.97 -3.32 33.12
C LEU A 265 -35.53 -4.77 32.90
N ARG A 266 -34.50 -5.26 33.62
CA ARG A 266 -34.00 -6.64 33.54
C ARG A 266 -35.05 -7.71 33.88
N LYS A 267 -36.05 -7.38 34.74
CA LYS A 267 -37.14 -8.30 35.09
C LYS A 267 -38.16 -8.47 33.97
N ARG A 268 -38.20 -7.58 32.97
CA ARG A 268 -39.17 -7.66 31.87
C ARG A 268 -38.72 -8.70 30.83
N LYS A 269 -39.56 -9.71 30.61
CA LYS A 269 -39.29 -10.84 29.69
C LYS A 269 -39.02 -10.38 28.23
N ILE A 270 -39.54 -9.21 27.84
CA ILE A 270 -39.43 -8.67 26.48
C ILE A 270 -37.94 -8.42 26.07
N LEU A 271 -37.07 -8.08 27.04
CA LEU A 271 -35.63 -7.84 26.77
C LEU A 271 -34.80 -9.13 26.69
N LYS A 272 -35.37 -10.30 27.01
CA LYS A 272 -34.65 -11.58 26.91
C LYS A 272 -34.65 -12.16 25.50
N ASN A 273 -35.43 -11.62 24.58
CA ASN A 273 -35.65 -12.12 23.22
C ASN A 273 -35.11 -11.15 22.16
N ILE A 274 -34.29 -10.16 22.54
CA ILE A 274 -33.55 -9.26 21.68
C ILE A 274 -32.06 -9.65 21.69
#